data_93c005a834117ce78d18c44898445bf5
#
_entry.id   93c005a834117ce78d18c44898445bf5
#
_cell.length_a   1.000
_cell.length_b   1.000
_cell.length_c   1.000
_cell.angle_alpha   90.00
_cell.angle_beta   90.00
_cell.angle_gamma   90.00
#
_symmetry.space_group_name_H-M   'P 1'
#
loop_
_entity.id
_entity.type
_entity.pdbx_description
1 polymer ?
#
loop_
_entity_poly.entity_id
_entity_poly.type
_entity_poly.pdbx_seq_one_letter_code
_entity_poly.pdbx_strand_id
1 'polypeptide(L)'
;MLFATFISSFVQLGIALLIPAIWWAVTTKRCLEFATWIGLYVPTWKVGPVQRVSQKQLGIALVCWVAVSLASLRIASSVWGALATSRFMGAGLLAVVPILLYAFIQTGLAEELFFRGFLAKRLCASLGFSRGNAIQAVIFALLHLLLFINYLPVLSLVAITVLTGINGWIMGWLNEQAAGGSVIPSWMLHSLANLLVALGMAFNVM
;
A
#
# COMPACT_ATOMS: atom_id res chain seq x y z
N MET A 1 0.63 24.51 0.17
CA MET A 1 0.23 23.09 0.04
C MET A 1 1.14 22.30 -0.90
N LEU A 2 1.25 22.64 -2.21
CA LEU A 2 2.04 21.87 -3.20
C LEU A 2 3.51 21.66 -2.77
N PHE A 3 4.24 22.71 -2.45
CA PHE A 3 5.64 22.63 -2.05
C PHE A 3 5.85 21.75 -0.80
N ALA A 4 5.02 21.92 0.22
CA ALA A 4 5.09 21.08 1.42
C ALA A 4 4.81 19.60 1.12
N THR A 5 3.80 19.30 0.27
CA THR A 5 3.51 17.92 -0.12
C THR A 5 4.63 17.34 -0.97
N PHE A 6 5.24 18.12 -1.86
CA PHE A 6 6.38 17.70 -2.65
C PHE A 6 7.54 17.26 -1.74
N ILE A 7 7.97 18.14 -0.83
CA ILE A 7 9.06 17.80 0.11
C ILE A 7 8.71 16.58 0.95
N SER A 8 7.52 16.56 1.58
CA SER A 8 7.11 15.44 2.44
C SER A 8 7.04 14.12 1.69
N SER A 9 6.64 14.13 0.41
CA SER A 9 6.59 12.91 -0.41
C SER A 9 7.97 12.29 -0.62
N PHE A 10 8.96 13.08 -0.96
CA PHE A 10 10.30 12.56 -1.19
C PHE A 10 11.04 12.24 0.12
N VAL A 11 10.79 12.99 1.19
CA VAL A 11 11.31 12.66 2.52
C VAL A 11 10.77 11.33 3.00
N GLN A 12 9.46 11.11 2.90
CA GLN A 12 8.84 9.85 3.31
C GLN A 12 9.32 8.68 2.45
N LEU A 13 9.42 8.86 1.14
CA LEU A 13 9.99 7.85 0.24
C LEU A 13 11.45 7.52 0.63
N GLY A 14 12.26 8.53 0.90
CA GLY A 14 13.65 8.35 1.36
C GLY A 14 13.74 7.58 2.68
N ILE A 15 12.89 7.91 3.66
CA ILE A 15 12.80 7.19 4.93
C ILE A 15 12.38 5.72 4.69
N ALA A 16 11.37 5.48 3.87
CA ALA A 16 10.89 4.13 3.57
C ALA A 16 11.95 3.27 2.86
N LEU A 17 12.78 3.90 2.03
CA LEU A 17 13.85 3.21 1.31
C LEU A 17 15.15 3.07 2.10
N LEU A 18 15.33 3.75 3.22
CA LEU A 18 16.59 3.75 3.96
C LEU A 18 17.01 2.34 4.38
N ILE A 19 16.13 1.62 5.08
CA ILE A 19 16.42 0.23 5.53
C ILE A 19 16.57 -0.72 4.33
N PRO A 20 15.67 -0.73 3.33
CA PRO A 20 15.84 -1.53 2.12
C PRO A 20 17.16 -1.29 1.39
N ALA A 21 17.56 -0.02 1.23
CA ALA A 21 18.79 0.34 0.52
C ALA A 21 20.04 -0.11 1.27
N ILE A 22 20.10 0.08 2.60
CA ILE A 22 21.20 -0.39 3.44
C ILE A 22 21.28 -1.91 3.38
N TRP A 23 20.16 -2.60 3.56
CA TRP A 23 20.10 -4.06 3.51
C TRP A 23 20.59 -4.59 2.16
N TRP A 24 20.10 -4.02 1.07
CA TRP A 24 20.49 -4.39 -0.27
C TRP A 24 22.00 -4.16 -0.51
N ALA A 25 22.52 -2.98 -0.13
CA ALA A 25 23.93 -2.65 -0.31
C ALA A 25 24.85 -3.61 0.45
N VAL A 26 24.47 -4.02 1.66
CA VAL A 26 25.24 -4.94 2.49
C VAL A 26 25.16 -6.38 1.96
N THR A 27 23.96 -6.83 1.50
CA THR A 27 23.75 -8.25 1.16
C THR A 27 24.02 -8.56 -0.31
N THR A 28 23.77 -7.64 -1.25
CA THR A 28 23.90 -7.93 -2.70
C THR A 28 25.13 -7.31 -3.35
N LYS A 29 25.65 -6.19 -2.81
CA LYS A 29 26.81 -5.44 -3.35
C LYS A 29 26.64 -5.01 -4.84
N ARG A 30 25.39 -4.84 -5.34
CA ARG A 30 25.09 -4.58 -6.76
C ARG A 30 24.20 -3.35 -6.91
N CYS A 31 24.80 -2.20 -7.25
CA CYS A 31 24.08 -0.93 -7.32
C CYS A 31 22.99 -0.87 -8.40
N LEU A 32 23.19 -1.47 -9.56
CA LEU A 32 22.26 -1.35 -10.71
C LEU A 32 21.03 -2.24 -10.66
N GLU A 33 20.95 -3.19 -9.72
CA GLU A 33 19.86 -4.16 -9.60
C GLU A 33 18.84 -3.84 -8.51
N PHE A 34 18.96 -2.68 -7.82
CA PHE A 34 18.09 -2.36 -6.69
C PHE A 34 16.60 -2.34 -7.07
N ALA A 35 16.26 -1.75 -8.21
CA ALA A 35 14.86 -1.71 -8.67
C ALA A 35 14.28 -3.12 -8.88
N THR A 36 15.04 -4.00 -9.50
CA THR A 36 14.65 -5.41 -9.67
C THR A 36 14.55 -6.14 -8.35
N TRP A 37 15.55 -5.93 -7.46
CA TRP A 37 15.59 -6.57 -6.15
C TRP A 37 14.41 -6.19 -5.25
N ILE A 38 13.93 -4.93 -5.33
CA ILE A 38 12.79 -4.45 -4.57
C ILE A 38 11.44 -4.71 -5.28
N GLY A 39 11.45 -5.26 -6.50
CA GLY A 39 10.24 -5.58 -7.25
C GLY A 39 9.68 -4.44 -8.10
N LEU A 40 10.43 -3.36 -8.31
CA LEU A 40 10.00 -2.24 -9.14
C LEU A 40 10.34 -2.50 -10.61
N TYR A 41 9.54 -3.35 -11.25
CA TYR A 41 9.64 -3.71 -12.67
C TYR A 41 8.26 -4.04 -13.24
N VAL A 42 8.16 -4.03 -14.57
CA VAL A 42 6.90 -4.33 -15.27
C VAL A 42 6.42 -5.74 -14.90
N PRO A 43 5.15 -5.91 -14.48
CA PRO A 43 4.64 -7.20 -14.03
C PRO A 43 4.65 -8.25 -15.14
N THR A 44 5.13 -9.44 -14.80
CA THR A 44 5.01 -10.63 -15.64
C THR A 44 3.82 -11.44 -15.15
N TRP A 45 2.65 -11.23 -15.78
CA TRP A 45 1.42 -11.85 -15.33
C TRP A 45 1.43 -13.37 -15.47
N LYS A 46 1.18 -14.07 -14.37
CA LYS A 46 1.07 -15.53 -14.29
C LYS A 46 -0.41 -15.93 -14.09
N VAL A 47 -1.26 -15.36 -14.94
CA VAL A 47 -2.72 -15.54 -14.91
C VAL A 47 -3.20 -16.19 -16.19
N GLY A 48 -3.97 -17.29 -16.09
CA GLY A 48 -4.51 -18.02 -17.24
C GLY A 48 -4.83 -19.47 -16.91
N PRO A 49 -5.38 -20.22 -17.88
CA PRO A 49 -5.86 -21.59 -17.65
C PRO A 49 -4.74 -22.59 -17.29
N VAL A 50 -3.52 -22.33 -17.75
CA VAL A 50 -2.33 -23.18 -17.50
C VAL A 50 -1.33 -22.49 -16.57
N GLN A 51 -1.68 -21.30 -16.07
CA GLN A 51 -0.82 -20.50 -15.21
C GLN A 51 -1.08 -20.78 -13.72
N ARG A 52 -0.21 -20.24 -12.86
CA ARG A 52 -0.31 -20.40 -11.40
C ARG A 52 -1.60 -19.86 -10.80
N VAL A 53 -2.15 -18.80 -11.42
CA VAL A 53 -3.37 -18.12 -10.97
C VAL A 53 -4.40 -18.15 -12.08
N SER A 54 -5.63 -18.57 -11.77
CA SER A 54 -6.74 -18.50 -12.72
C SER A 54 -7.33 -17.08 -12.77
N GLN A 55 -7.98 -16.73 -13.90
CA GLN A 55 -8.70 -15.46 -14.04
C GLN A 55 -9.78 -15.30 -12.96
N LYS A 56 -10.45 -16.40 -12.58
CA LYS A 56 -11.44 -16.40 -11.50
C LYS A 56 -10.84 -16.02 -10.15
N GLN A 57 -9.66 -16.58 -9.80
CA GLN A 57 -8.96 -16.23 -8.56
C GLN A 57 -8.54 -14.77 -8.53
N LEU A 58 -8.02 -14.24 -9.64
CA LEU A 58 -7.70 -12.82 -9.76
C LEU A 58 -8.96 -11.95 -9.59
N GLY A 59 -10.05 -12.27 -10.27
CA GLY A 59 -11.31 -11.56 -10.14
C GLY A 59 -11.84 -11.55 -8.70
N ILE A 60 -11.83 -12.69 -8.03
CA ILE A 60 -12.24 -12.81 -6.61
C ILE A 60 -11.33 -11.92 -5.73
N ALA A 61 -10.01 -11.98 -5.90
CA ALA A 61 -9.07 -11.18 -5.11
C ALA A 61 -9.32 -9.67 -5.27
N LEU A 62 -9.57 -9.20 -6.51
CA LEU A 62 -9.87 -7.80 -6.77
C LEU A 62 -11.21 -7.36 -6.18
N VAL A 63 -12.26 -8.19 -6.29
CA VAL A 63 -13.57 -7.91 -5.66
C VAL A 63 -13.44 -7.87 -4.14
N CYS A 64 -12.73 -8.82 -3.55
CA CYS A 64 -12.46 -8.83 -2.10
C CYS A 64 -11.68 -7.58 -1.68
N TRP A 65 -10.65 -7.19 -2.44
CA TRP A 65 -9.88 -5.98 -2.16
C TRP A 65 -10.78 -4.72 -2.17
N VAL A 66 -11.66 -4.57 -3.17
CA VAL A 66 -12.61 -3.46 -3.25
C VAL A 66 -13.55 -3.47 -2.04
N ALA A 67 -14.17 -4.61 -1.74
CA ALA A 67 -15.12 -4.74 -0.64
C ALA A 67 -14.48 -4.40 0.72
N VAL A 68 -13.28 -4.91 0.98
CA VAL A 68 -12.52 -4.66 2.21
C VAL A 68 -12.09 -3.18 2.29
N SER A 69 -11.68 -2.59 1.17
CA SER A 69 -11.31 -1.17 1.10
C SER A 69 -12.50 -0.26 1.37
N LEU A 70 -13.68 -0.55 0.82
CA LEU A 70 -14.92 0.20 1.09
C LEU A 70 -15.37 0.06 2.55
N ALA A 71 -15.26 -1.14 3.13
CA ALA A 71 -15.55 -1.35 4.55
C ALA A 71 -14.59 -0.56 5.45
N SER A 72 -13.29 -0.57 5.14
CA SER A 72 -12.29 0.22 5.86
C SER A 72 -12.58 1.72 5.76
N LEU A 73 -12.93 2.19 4.57
CA LEU A 73 -13.30 3.58 4.31
C LEU A 73 -14.52 4.00 5.13
N ARG A 74 -15.54 3.13 5.21
CA ARG A 74 -16.75 3.38 6.00
C ARG A 74 -16.44 3.55 7.50
N ILE A 75 -15.51 2.77 8.04
CA ILE A 75 -15.06 2.92 9.42
C ILE A 75 -14.25 4.21 9.58
N ALA A 76 -13.29 4.45 8.71
CA ALA A 76 -12.42 5.62 8.76
C ALA A 76 -13.21 6.94 8.58
N SER A 77 -14.39 6.90 7.96
CA SER A 77 -15.23 8.08 7.75
C SER A 77 -15.66 8.78 9.05
N SER A 78 -15.70 8.07 10.15
CA SER A 78 -16.00 8.65 11.46
C SER A 78 -14.89 9.55 12.02
N VAL A 79 -13.70 9.52 11.43
CA VAL A 79 -12.49 10.25 11.89
C VAL A 79 -11.78 11.01 10.76
N TRP A 80 -12.53 11.47 9.74
CA TRP A 80 -11.98 12.18 8.57
C TRP A 80 -10.98 13.28 8.94
N GLY A 81 -11.28 14.08 9.97
CA GLY A 81 -10.43 15.17 10.40
C GLY A 81 -9.05 14.75 10.95
N ALA A 82 -8.92 13.48 11.36
CA ALA A 82 -7.66 12.92 11.86
C ALA A 82 -6.80 12.28 10.76
N LEU A 83 -7.35 12.06 9.57
CA LEU A 83 -6.62 11.47 8.47
C LEU A 83 -5.63 12.45 7.85
N ALA A 84 -4.51 11.93 7.34
CA ALA A 84 -3.52 12.75 6.62
C ALA A 84 -4.10 13.47 5.39
N THR A 85 -5.20 12.95 4.82
CA THR A 85 -5.94 13.52 3.69
C THR A 85 -6.81 14.72 4.08
N SER A 86 -7.09 14.95 5.37
CA SER A 86 -7.90 16.09 5.84
C SER A 86 -7.33 17.45 5.44
N ARG A 87 -6.02 17.54 5.25
CA ARG A 87 -5.32 18.74 4.74
C ARG A 87 -5.77 19.18 3.33
N PHE A 88 -6.45 18.31 2.59
CA PHE A 88 -6.99 18.61 1.26
C PHE A 88 -8.47 19.03 1.29
N MET A 89 -9.12 18.97 2.45
CA MET A 89 -10.56 19.22 2.59
C MET A 89 -10.94 20.59 2.02
N GLY A 90 -11.90 20.61 1.10
CA GLY A 90 -12.43 21.83 0.47
C GLY A 90 -11.47 22.58 -0.46
N ALA A 91 -10.28 22.05 -0.72
CA ALA A 91 -9.28 22.75 -1.54
C ALA A 91 -9.52 22.65 -3.07
N GLY A 92 -10.49 21.82 -3.50
CA GLY A 92 -10.90 21.71 -4.90
C GLY A 92 -9.76 21.42 -5.87
N LEU A 93 -9.78 22.07 -7.02
CA LEU A 93 -8.76 21.86 -8.09
C LEU A 93 -7.33 22.17 -7.66
N LEU A 94 -7.12 23.07 -6.70
CA LEU A 94 -5.78 23.41 -6.20
C LEU A 94 -5.09 22.23 -5.48
N ALA A 95 -5.87 21.26 -5.01
CA ALA A 95 -5.36 20.08 -4.34
C ALA A 95 -4.96 18.93 -5.30
N VAL A 96 -5.36 18.96 -6.56
CA VAL A 96 -5.20 17.79 -7.48
C VAL A 96 -3.73 17.37 -7.59
N VAL A 97 -2.81 18.28 -7.88
CA VAL A 97 -1.38 17.94 -8.01
C VAL A 97 -0.78 17.48 -6.65
N PRO A 98 -1.01 18.19 -5.52
CA PRO A 98 -0.63 17.68 -4.20
C PRO A 98 -1.20 16.29 -3.88
N ILE A 99 -2.45 16.02 -4.23
CA ILE A 99 -3.09 14.71 -4.01
C ILE A 99 -2.40 13.62 -4.83
N LEU A 100 -2.05 13.88 -6.07
CA LEU A 100 -1.30 12.92 -6.89
C LEU A 100 0.06 12.58 -6.27
N LEU A 101 0.80 13.58 -5.81
CA LEU A 101 2.07 13.36 -5.09
C LEU A 101 1.85 12.55 -3.80
N TYR A 102 0.83 12.90 -3.04
CA TYR A 102 0.48 12.19 -1.82
C TYR A 102 0.12 10.74 -2.09
N ALA A 103 -0.82 10.49 -3.00
CA ALA A 103 -1.37 9.17 -3.25
C ALA A 103 -0.35 8.23 -3.92
N PHE A 104 0.39 8.72 -4.93
CA PHE A 104 1.28 7.87 -5.71
C PHE A 104 2.69 7.78 -5.15
N ILE A 105 3.22 8.85 -4.56
CA ILE A 105 4.61 8.87 -4.08
C ILE A 105 4.68 8.74 -2.57
N GLN A 106 4.02 9.68 -1.84
CA GLN A 106 4.19 9.79 -0.39
C GLN A 106 3.73 8.55 0.35
N THR A 107 2.55 8.03 0.03
CA THR A 107 1.98 6.86 0.69
C THR A 107 2.10 5.62 -0.20
N GLY A 108 1.50 5.62 -1.39
CA GLY A 108 1.44 4.46 -2.24
C GLY A 108 2.80 3.84 -2.52
N LEU A 109 3.72 4.57 -3.18
CA LEU A 109 5.02 4.02 -3.53
C LEU A 109 5.89 3.73 -2.30
N ALA A 110 5.96 4.66 -1.35
CA ALA A 110 6.82 4.52 -0.18
C ALA A 110 6.42 3.28 0.64
N GLU A 111 5.12 3.10 0.91
CA GLU A 111 4.63 1.95 1.67
C GLU A 111 4.76 0.65 0.89
N GLU A 112 4.44 0.62 -0.40
CA GLU A 112 4.55 -0.61 -1.19
C GLU A 112 6.00 -1.06 -1.37
N LEU A 113 6.94 -0.15 -1.57
CA LEU A 113 8.36 -0.52 -1.64
C LEU A 113 8.87 -1.07 -0.31
N PHE A 114 8.45 -0.50 0.82
CA PHE A 114 8.84 -1.02 2.12
C PHE A 114 8.17 -2.36 2.45
N PHE A 115 6.82 -2.41 2.39
CA PHE A 115 6.08 -3.60 2.85
C PHE A 115 6.14 -4.75 1.85
N ARG A 116 5.90 -4.50 0.55
CA ARG A 116 5.82 -5.55 -0.47
C ARG A 116 7.15 -5.76 -1.18
N GLY A 117 7.87 -4.66 -1.47
CA GLY A 117 9.16 -4.72 -2.13
C GLY A 117 10.28 -5.26 -1.25
N PHE A 118 10.31 -4.83 0.01
CA PHE A 118 11.36 -5.28 0.95
C PHE A 118 10.86 -6.37 1.91
N LEU A 119 9.94 -6.03 2.81
CA LEU A 119 9.58 -6.90 3.93
C LEU A 119 8.96 -8.23 3.45
N ALA A 120 7.92 -8.18 2.61
CA ALA A 120 7.27 -9.38 2.11
C ALA A 120 8.24 -10.28 1.35
N LYS A 121 9.05 -9.71 0.42
CA LYS A 121 10.01 -10.49 -0.36
C LYS A 121 11.04 -11.21 0.52
N ARG A 122 11.55 -10.55 1.55
CA ARG A 122 12.55 -11.18 2.46
C ARG A 122 11.91 -12.23 3.34
N LEU A 123 10.72 -11.97 3.88
CA LEU A 123 9.98 -12.95 4.66
C LEU A 123 9.54 -14.15 3.82
N CYS A 124 9.03 -13.92 2.61
CA CYS A 124 8.64 -15.01 1.70
C CYS A 124 9.84 -15.87 1.27
N ALA A 125 10.99 -15.27 1.04
CA ALA A 125 12.20 -15.99 0.69
C ALA A 125 12.70 -16.90 1.85
N SER A 126 12.55 -16.48 3.10
CA SER A 126 13.03 -17.23 4.27
C SER A 126 12.00 -18.22 4.84
N LEU A 127 10.69 -17.88 4.81
CA LEU A 127 9.62 -18.63 5.49
C LEU A 127 8.63 -19.29 4.55
N GLY A 128 8.79 -19.11 3.24
CA GLY A 128 7.81 -19.46 2.24
C GLY A 128 6.68 -18.41 2.13
N PHE A 129 5.96 -18.43 0.99
CA PHE A 129 4.97 -17.39 0.67
C PHE A 129 3.90 -17.21 1.75
N SER A 130 3.23 -18.29 2.17
CA SER A 130 2.08 -18.19 3.08
C SER A 130 2.42 -17.52 4.41
N ARG A 131 3.52 -17.94 5.03
CA ARG A 131 3.98 -17.39 6.32
C ARG A 131 4.55 -15.99 6.15
N GLY A 132 5.41 -15.79 5.15
CA GLY A 132 6.03 -14.49 4.89
C GLY A 132 5.01 -13.40 4.58
N ASN A 133 4.02 -13.71 3.72
CA ASN A 133 2.96 -12.77 3.38
C ASN A 133 2.02 -12.50 4.56
N ALA A 134 1.70 -13.52 5.38
CA ALA A 134 0.90 -13.32 6.58
C ALA A 134 1.59 -12.40 7.59
N ILE A 135 2.88 -12.61 7.85
CA ILE A 135 3.64 -11.78 8.80
C ILE A 135 3.71 -10.33 8.32
N GLN A 136 4.03 -10.07 7.04
CA GLN A 136 4.03 -8.70 6.53
C GLN A 136 2.65 -8.04 6.62
N ALA A 137 1.57 -8.79 6.35
CA ALA A 137 0.20 -8.28 6.44
C ALA A 137 -0.18 -7.91 7.89
N VAL A 138 0.24 -8.72 8.87
CA VAL A 138 0.05 -8.42 10.30
C VAL A 138 0.84 -7.17 10.70
N ILE A 139 2.11 -7.05 10.30
CA ILE A 139 2.91 -5.86 10.61
C ILE A 139 2.29 -4.62 9.99
N PHE A 140 1.82 -4.69 8.74
CA PHE A 140 1.11 -3.61 8.07
C PHE A 140 -0.17 -3.20 8.82
N ALA A 141 -0.96 -4.18 9.27
CA ALA A 141 -2.17 -3.95 10.06
C ALA A 141 -1.88 -3.30 11.41
N LEU A 142 -0.84 -3.75 12.13
CA LEU A 142 -0.45 -3.21 13.43
C LEU A 142 0.03 -1.75 13.33
N LEU A 143 0.72 -1.38 12.27
CA LEU A 143 1.08 0.03 12.03
C LEU A 143 -0.14 0.90 11.79
N HIS A 144 -1.16 0.40 11.08
CA HIS A 144 -2.43 1.09 10.92
C HIS A 144 -3.23 1.16 12.23
N LEU A 145 -3.18 0.12 13.08
CA LEU A 145 -3.73 0.19 14.43
C LEU A 145 -3.15 1.36 15.21
N LEU A 146 -1.81 1.53 15.16
CA LEU A 146 -1.15 2.63 15.86
C LEU A 146 -1.55 4.01 15.31
N LEU A 147 -1.86 4.12 14.01
CA LEU A 147 -2.37 5.37 13.42
C LEU A 147 -3.78 5.74 13.94
N PHE A 148 -4.61 4.76 14.25
CA PHE A 148 -6.01 4.96 14.61
C PHE A 148 -6.32 4.80 16.10
N ILE A 149 -5.37 4.34 16.93
CA ILE A 149 -5.61 3.98 18.35
C ILE A 149 -6.18 5.12 19.20
N ASN A 150 -5.82 6.36 18.87
CA ASN A 150 -6.28 7.54 19.62
C ASN A 150 -7.59 8.15 19.06
N TYR A 151 -8.13 7.59 17.99
CA TYR A 151 -9.25 8.19 17.25
C TYR A 151 -10.47 7.29 17.16
N LEU A 152 -10.31 5.97 17.17
CA LEU A 152 -11.41 5.03 17.00
C LEU A 152 -11.75 4.28 18.29
N PRO A 153 -13.05 4.00 18.52
CA PRO A 153 -13.46 3.08 19.58
C PRO A 153 -12.94 1.66 19.30
N VAL A 154 -12.75 0.88 20.36
CA VAL A 154 -12.08 -0.43 20.33
C VAL A 154 -12.62 -1.35 19.22
N LEU A 155 -13.93 -1.48 19.07
CA LEU A 155 -14.52 -2.36 18.06
C LEU A 155 -14.18 -1.91 16.62
N SER A 156 -14.27 -0.61 16.34
CA SER A 156 -13.88 -0.04 15.04
C SER A 156 -12.38 -0.16 14.79
N LEU A 157 -11.57 0.02 15.84
CA LEU A 157 -10.12 -0.15 15.76
C LEU A 157 -9.73 -1.59 15.42
N VAL A 158 -10.35 -2.58 16.08
CA VAL A 158 -10.14 -4.00 15.75
C VAL A 158 -10.58 -4.30 14.31
N ALA A 159 -11.76 -3.81 13.93
CA ALA A 159 -12.30 -4.05 12.59
C ALA A 159 -11.38 -3.45 11.50
N ILE A 160 -10.95 -2.18 11.61
CA ILE A 160 -10.08 -1.56 10.61
C ILE A 160 -8.70 -2.24 10.57
N THR A 161 -8.18 -2.70 11.70
CA THR A 161 -6.92 -3.43 11.76
C THR A 161 -7.02 -4.75 11.00
N VAL A 162 -8.08 -5.53 11.23
CA VAL A 162 -8.30 -6.79 10.51
C VAL A 162 -8.48 -6.56 9.01
N LEU A 163 -9.32 -5.58 8.62
CA LEU A 163 -9.55 -5.25 7.22
C LEU A 163 -8.27 -4.78 6.51
N THR A 164 -7.45 -3.96 7.18
CA THR A 164 -6.14 -3.53 6.65
C THR A 164 -5.19 -4.70 6.48
N GLY A 165 -5.18 -5.65 7.42
CA GLY A 165 -4.40 -6.88 7.32
C GLY A 165 -4.83 -7.74 6.13
N ILE A 166 -6.14 -7.90 5.91
CA ILE A 166 -6.69 -8.62 4.75
C ILE A 166 -6.26 -7.94 3.44
N ASN A 167 -6.39 -6.61 3.33
CA ASN A 167 -5.89 -5.87 2.16
C ASN A 167 -4.39 -6.06 1.98
N GLY A 168 -3.62 -6.01 3.06
CA GLY A 168 -2.19 -6.25 3.04
C GLY A 168 -1.84 -7.62 2.48
N TRP A 169 -2.57 -8.65 2.89
CA TRP A 169 -2.39 -10.02 2.42
C TRP A 169 -2.77 -10.18 0.94
N ILE A 170 -3.90 -9.62 0.49
CA ILE A 170 -4.36 -9.66 -0.91
C ILE A 170 -3.34 -8.98 -1.82
N MET A 171 -2.83 -7.81 -1.45
CA MET A 171 -1.84 -7.09 -2.25
C MET A 171 -0.51 -7.83 -2.36
N GLY A 172 -0.04 -8.45 -1.27
CA GLY A 172 1.14 -9.31 -1.31
C GLY A 172 0.93 -10.57 -2.16
N TRP A 173 -0.26 -11.17 -2.10
CA TRP A 173 -0.62 -12.29 -2.96
C TRP A 173 -0.65 -11.88 -4.44
N LEU A 174 -1.25 -10.74 -4.76
CA LEU A 174 -1.30 -10.21 -6.13
C LEU A 174 0.11 -10.06 -6.71
N ASN A 175 1.02 -9.45 -5.96
CA ASN A 175 2.38 -9.23 -6.41
C ASN A 175 3.15 -10.54 -6.60
N GLU A 176 3.17 -11.40 -5.58
CA GLU A 176 4.04 -12.59 -5.58
C GLU A 176 3.47 -13.76 -6.40
N GLN A 177 2.15 -13.94 -6.44
CA GLN A 177 1.54 -15.08 -7.11
C GLN A 177 1.06 -14.74 -8.54
N ALA A 178 0.46 -13.58 -8.76
CA ALA A 178 -0.14 -13.21 -10.04
C ALA A 178 0.79 -12.35 -10.93
N ALA A 179 1.55 -11.43 -10.34
CA ALA A 179 2.32 -10.42 -11.07
C ALA A 179 3.83 -10.74 -11.17
N GLY A 180 4.24 -11.96 -10.82
CA GLY A 180 5.63 -12.40 -10.93
C GLY A 180 6.59 -11.71 -9.97
N GLY A 181 6.10 -11.16 -8.86
CA GLY A 181 6.87 -10.45 -7.84
C GLY A 181 7.00 -8.94 -8.07
N SER A 182 6.34 -8.38 -9.09
CA SER A 182 6.27 -6.92 -9.28
C SER A 182 5.40 -6.25 -8.21
N VAL A 183 5.86 -5.12 -7.67
CA VAL A 183 5.08 -4.30 -6.72
C VAL A 183 4.14 -3.31 -7.42
N ILE A 184 4.23 -3.15 -8.73
CA ILE A 184 3.43 -2.19 -9.48
C ILE A 184 1.92 -2.39 -9.31
N PRO A 185 1.36 -3.62 -9.35
CA PRO A 185 -0.08 -3.80 -9.19
C PRO A 185 -0.59 -3.35 -7.83
N SER A 186 0.08 -3.71 -6.73
CA SER A 186 -0.34 -3.26 -5.41
C SER A 186 -0.12 -1.75 -5.22
N TRP A 187 0.95 -1.18 -5.77
CA TRP A 187 1.16 0.25 -5.81
C TRP A 187 0.02 0.99 -6.50
N MET A 188 -0.43 0.53 -7.67
CA MET A 188 -1.56 1.14 -8.38
C MET A 188 -2.86 1.06 -7.57
N LEU A 189 -3.18 -0.11 -7.01
CA LEU A 189 -4.37 -0.28 -6.19
C LEU A 189 -4.34 0.62 -4.95
N HIS A 190 -3.25 0.62 -4.21
CA HIS A 190 -3.06 1.45 -3.01
C HIS A 190 -3.16 2.94 -3.33
N SER A 191 -2.46 3.37 -4.37
CA SER A 191 -2.50 4.77 -4.82
C SER A 191 -3.89 5.19 -5.27
N LEU A 192 -4.63 4.32 -5.97
CA LEU A 192 -6.00 4.61 -6.39
C LEU A 192 -6.94 4.77 -5.19
N ALA A 193 -6.83 3.91 -4.17
CA ALA A 193 -7.63 4.04 -2.96
C ALA A 193 -7.36 5.38 -2.26
N ASN A 194 -6.09 5.75 -2.07
CA ASN A 194 -5.70 7.03 -1.46
C ASN A 194 -6.13 8.24 -2.31
N LEU A 195 -6.02 8.13 -3.64
CA LEU A 195 -6.46 9.16 -4.58
C LEU A 195 -7.95 9.43 -4.45
N LEU A 196 -8.77 8.39 -4.45
CA LEU A 196 -10.23 8.52 -4.34
C LEU A 196 -10.65 9.18 -3.02
N VAL A 197 -10.06 8.77 -1.90
CA VAL A 197 -10.32 9.38 -0.59
C VAL A 197 -9.91 10.85 -0.58
N ALA A 198 -8.70 11.17 -1.04
CA ALA A 198 -8.20 12.53 -1.02
C ALA A 198 -8.96 13.47 -1.95
N LEU A 199 -9.38 12.99 -3.14
CA LEU A 199 -10.26 13.74 -4.05
C LEU A 199 -11.64 13.94 -3.44
N GLY A 200 -12.22 12.90 -2.82
CA GLY A 200 -13.50 13.01 -2.13
C GLY A 200 -13.49 14.12 -1.08
N MET A 201 -12.43 14.21 -0.29
CA MET A 201 -12.24 15.30 0.67
C MET A 201 -12.03 16.66 0.01
N ALA A 202 -11.22 16.73 -1.05
CA ALA A 202 -10.92 17.99 -1.71
C ALA A 202 -12.18 18.66 -2.33
N PHE A 203 -13.12 17.85 -2.81
CA PHE A 203 -14.35 18.32 -3.43
C PHE A 203 -15.57 18.23 -2.51
N ASN A 204 -15.41 17.92 -1.22
CA ASN A 204 -16.47 17.79 -0.22
C ASN A 204 -17.61 16.82 -0.65
N VAL A 205 -17.24 15.69 -1.27
CA VAL A 205 -18.20 14.65 -1.69
C VAL A 205 -18.19 13.43 -0.74
N MET A 206 -17.42 13.53 0.33
CA MET A 206 -17.30 12.53 1.41
C MET A 206 -17.49 13.21 2.76
#